data_f001eacebdfe3921044fab97d0702063
#
_entry.id   f001eacebdfe3921044fab97d0702063
#
_cell.length_a   1.000
_cell.length_b   1.000
_cell.length_c   1.000
_cell.angle_alpha   90.00
_cell.angle_beta   90.00
_cell.angle_gamma   90.00
#
_symmetry.space_group_name_H-M   'P 1'
#
loop_
_entity.id
_entity.type
_entity.pdbx_description
1 polymer ?
#
loop_
_entity_poly.entity_id
_entity_poly.type
_entity_poly.pdbx_seq_one_letter_code
_entity_poly.pdbx_strand_id
1 'polypeptide(L)'
;MRKKATIDAKTFSEGLDQVSRALQKSSYPALSEVSVRVEDGICILTATDLDTWLIKRIPAQGDDLAFVFSRTREVAKACRLFDGTLVLELEEIGSERDKQWRLFMRCGARGAQFDAMDPELYPVYPAFEMESSFSVNAAALSARVERVSYAALDPTPNTQPTRTSIQFSGPYVFALDGNQLACDTDPAFVFPRPFTASKGAISHLKLFGMQDVQIEFGKSRVRITDSVFTLDFRIPSVDVYAVDKAIPQSYAEAFTVFPKDFLRELKYLKGFAVKERHPYVRFRAGELVMPVSSGTYRAAVQCV
;
A
#
# COMPACT_ATOMS: atom_id res chain seq x y z
N MET A 1 13.47 33.70 -11.18
CA MET A 1 14.32 33.51 -9.98
C MET A 1 14.74 32.03 -9.93
N ARG A 2 15.99 31.72 -9.56
CA ARG A 2 16.47 30.32 -9.51
C ARG A 2 16.69 29.96 -8.05
N LYS A 3 16.04 28.89 -7.58
CA LYS A 3 16.14 28.34 -6.23
C LYS A 3 16.91 27.02 -6.27
N LYS A 4 17.67 26.72 -5.24
CA LYS A 4 18.56 25.55 -5.22
C LYS A 4 18.47 24.80 -3.90
N ALA A 5 18.30 23.47 -3.97
CA ALA A 5 18.39 22.58 -2.82
C ALA A 5 19.31 21.39 -3.11
N THR A 6 19.88 20.83 -2.05
CA THR A 6 20.74 19.64 -2.10
C THR A 6 20.21 18.56 -1.18
N ILE A 7 20.26 17.31 -1.66
CA ILE A 7 19.68 16.16 -0.98
C ILE A 7 20.59 14.95 -1.22
N ASP A 8 20.64 14.01 -0.32
CA ASP A 8 21.30 12.72 -0.57
C ASP A 8 20.57 11.99 -1.71
N ALA A 9 21.29 11.64 -2.77
CA ALA A 9 20.71 11.10 -4.01
C ALA A 9 20.06 9.75 -3.81
N LYS A 10 20.65 8.88 -2.98
CA LYS A 10 20.13 7.56 -2.70
C LYS A 10 18.83 7.64 -1.90
N THR A 11 18.82 8.43 -0.83
CA THR A 11 17.64 8.63 0.02
C THR A 11 16.48 9.26 -0.78
N PHE A 12 16.80 10.20 -1.68
CA PHE A 12 15.81 10.81 -2.57
C PHE A 12 15.22 9.79 -3.55
N SER A 13 16.08 8.98 -4.20
CA SER A 13 15.67 7.95 -5.16
C SER A 13 14.78 6.89 -4.49
N GLU A 14 15.17 6.40 -3.32
CA GLU A 14 14.39 5.45 -2.54
C GLU A 14 13.04 6.05 -2.10
N GLY A 15 13.04 7.29 -1.64
CA GLY A 15 11.83 8.01 -1.26
C GLY A 15 10.88 8.19 -2.43
N LEU A 16 11.40 8.60 -3.60
CA LEU A 16 10.62 8.78 -4.81
C LEU A 16 9.98 7.44 -5.27
N ASP A 17 10.73 6.35 -5.25
CA ASP A 17 10.23 5.01 -5.56
C ASP A 17 9.12 4.56 -4.58
N GLN A 18 9.28 4.88 -3.29
CA GLN A 18 8.31 4.54 -2.25
C GLN A 18 6.99 5.29 -2.43
N VAL A 19 7.02 6.62 -2.54
CA VAL A 19 5.79 7.41 -2.65
C VAL A 19 5.10 7.19 -4.01
N SER A 20 5.85 6.94 -5.08
CA SER A 20 5.31 6.68 -6.42
C SER A 20 4.36 5.47 -6.47
N ARG A 21 4.35 4.62 -5.45
CA ARG A 21 3.43 3.46 -5.35
C ARG A 21 1.97 3.87 -5.14
N ALA A 22 1.71 5.08 -4.64
CA ALA A 22 0.35 5.63 -4.54
C ALA A 22 -0.14 6.24 -5.85
N LEU A 23 0.72 6.46 -6.83
CA LEU A 23 0.33 7.08 -8.10
C LEU A 23 -0.57 6.16 -8.91
N GLN A 24 -1.70 6.70 -9.33
CA GLN A 24 -2.65 6.08 -10.24
C GLN A 24 -2.77 6.91 -11.52
N LYS A 25 -3.29 6.29 -12.58
CA LYS A 25 -3.67 7.05 -13.77
C LYS A 25 -4.87 7.91 -13.44
N SER A 26 -4.74 9.21 -13.66
CA SER A 26 -5.80 10.19 -13.44
C SER A 26 -5.99 11.06 -14.68
N SER A 27 -7.20 11.55 -14.88
CA SER A 27 -7.50 12.61 -15.86
C SER A 27 -6.93 13.97 -15.43
N TYR A 28 -6.61 14.12 -14.16
CA TYR A 28 -5.93 15.29 -13.59
C TYR A 28 -4.42 15.03 -13.55
N PRO A 29 -3.60 15.70 -14.40
CA PRO A 29 -2.19 15.35 -14.59
C PRO A 29 -1.37 15.33 -13.29
N ALA A 30 -1.58 16.30 -12.40
CA ALA A 30 -0.83 16.41 -11.14
C ALA A 30 -1.01 15.20 -10.22
N LEU A 31 -2.16 14.53 -10.24
CA LEU A 31 -2.41 13.31 -9.44
C LEU A 31 -1.68 12.06 -9.96
N SER A 32 -1.16 12.10 -11.18
CA SER A 32 -0.34 11.02 -11.75
C SER A 32 1.14 11.19 -11.44
N GLU A 33 1.51 12.25 -10.70
CA GLU A 33 2.88 12.66 -10.49
C GLU A 33 3.14 12.92 -8.98
N VAL A 34 4.42 13.00 -8.61
CA VAL A 34 4.86 13.31 -7.24
C VAL A 34 5.08 14.80 -7.07
N SER A 35 4.53 15.36 -5.99
CA SER A 35 4.85 16.71 -5.51
C SER A 35 6.11 16.67 -4.66
N VAL A 36 6.97 17.67 -4.87
CA VAL A 36 8.21 17.88 -4.11
C VAL A 36 8.16 19.26 -3.49
N ARG A 37 8.38 19.33 -2.18
CA ARG A 37 8.51 20.58 -1.45
C ARG A 37 9.75 20.52 -0.58
N VAL A 38 10.61 21.52 -0.64
CA VAL A 38 11.71 21.71 0.30
C VAL A 38 11.36 22.93 1.14
N GLU A 39 11.30 22.74 2.45
CA GLU A 39 11.03 23.79 3.42
C GLU A 39 11.71 23.43 4.75
N ASP A 40 12.24 24.40 5.44
CA ASP A 40 12.88 24.24 6.75
C ASP A 40 13.94 23.13 6.81
N GLY A 41 14.70 22.92 5.74
CA GLY A 41 15.73 21.88 5.67
C GLY A 41 15.21 20.46 5.46
N ILE A 42 13.95 20.30 5.08
CA ILE A 42 13.31 19.00 4.81
C ILE A 42 12.75 18.98 3.40
N CYS A 43 13.08 17.96 2.63
CA CYS A 43 12.42 17.65 1.38
C CYS A 43 11.25 16.70 1.65
N ILE A 44 10.06 17.12 1.27
CA ILE A 44 8.81 16.40 1.42
C ILE A 44 8.38 15.91 0.04
N LEU A 45 8.36 14.59 -0.14
CA LEU A 45 7.82 13.91 -1.32
C LEU A 45 6.40 13.47 -1.02
N THR A 46 5.45 13.83 -1.87
CA THR A 46 4.04 13.49 -1.67
C THR A 46 3.45 12.88 -2.93
N ALA A 47 2.75 11.77 -2.78
CA ALA A 47 1.92 11.17 -3.81
C ALA A 47 0.53 10.85 -3.25
N THR A 48 -0.51 11.00 -4.07
CA THR A 48 -1.90 10.76 -3.66
C THR A 48 -2.80 10.38 -4.83
N ASP A 49 -3.82 9.58 -4.54
CA ASP A 49 -5.00 9.38 -5.37
C ASP A 49 -6.25 10.06 -4.77
N LEU A 50 -6.06 10.99 -3.81
CA LEU A 50 -7.03 11.70 -2.97
C LEU A 50 -7.57 10.88 -1.80
N ASP A 51 -7.73 9.59 -1.94
CA ASP A 51 -8.15 8.70 -0.84
C ASP A 51 -6.95 8.24 -0.01
N THR A 52 -5.81 7.99 -0.66
CA THR A 52 -4.56 7.56 -0.03
C THR A 52 -3.47 8.60 -0.26
N TRP A 53 -2.71 8.92 0.77
CA TRP A 53 -1.55 9.81 0.73
C TRP A 53 -0.33 9.08 1.23
N LEU A 54 0.74 9.10 0.45
CA LEU A 54 2.07 8.68 0.87
C LEU A 54 2.97 9.91 0.92
N ILE A 55 3.56 10.17 2.09
CA ILE A 55 4.42 11.32 2.32
C ILE A 55 5.74 10.83 2.91
N LYS A 56 6.85 11.21 2.28
CA LYS A 56 8.21 10.91 2.74
C LYS A 56 8.95 12.19 3.06
N ARG A 57 9.58 12.25 4.22
CA ARG A 57 10.42 13.38 4.67
C ARG A 57 11.88 12.98 4.60
N ILE A 58 12.70 13.82 3.96
CA ILE A 58 14.11 13.56 3.72
C ILE A 58 14.89 14.81 4.10
N PRO A 59 16.00 14.73 4.84
CA PRO A 59 16.84 15.88 5.09
C PRO A 59 17.31 16.56 3.79
N ALA A 60 17.25 17.88 3.75
CA ALA A 60 17.67 18.68 2.62
C ALA A 60 18.43 19.93 3.11
N GLN A 61 19.13 20.63 2.21
CA GLN A 61 19.82 21.88 2.49
C GLN A 61 19.60 22.85 1.32
N GLY A 62 19.53 24.14 1.57
CA GLY A 62 19.42 25.17 0.55
C GLY A 62 18.12 25.95 0.65
N ASP A 63 17.62 26.41 -0.50
CA ASP A 63 16.46 27.28 -0.58
C ASP A 63 15.15 26.49 -0.48
N ASP A 64 14.13 27.13 0.04
CA ASP A 64 12.77 26.62 -0.05
C ASP A 64 12.30 26.64 -1.50
N LEU A 65 11.84 25.49 -1.99
CA LEU A 65 11.31 25.31 -3.33
C LEU A 65 10.15 24.33 -3.34
N ALA A 66 9.28 24.46 -4.32
CA ALA A 66 8.17 23.54 -4.52
C ALA A 66 7.87 23.38 -6.00
N PHE A 67 7.56 22.15 -6.42
CA PHE A 67 7.15 21.81 -7.78
C PHE A 67 6.44 20.44 -7.80
N VAL A 68 5.76 20.13 -8.92
CA VAL A 68 5.27 18.80 -9.19
C VAL A 68 6.02 18.24 -10.42
N PHE A 69 6.47 17.00 -10.34
CA PHE A 69 7.09 16.36 -11.50
C PHE A 69 6.10 16.29 -12.67
N SER A 70 6.59 16.33 -13.89
CA SER A 70 5.81 16.03 -15.11
C SER A 70 6.04 14.60 -15.61
N ARG A 71 7.05 13.91 -15.08
CA ARG A 71 7.52 12.58 -15.52
C ARG A 71 8.13 11.79 -14.37
N THR A 72 7.43 11.66 -13.26
CA THR A 72 7.94 10.99 -12.04
C THR A 72 8.56 9.62 -12.33
N ARG A 73 7.90 8.80 -13.14
CA ARG A 73 8.38 7.42 -13.42
C ARG A 73 9.69 7.37 -14.17
N GLU A 74 9.92 8.31 -15.08
CA GLU A 74 11.19 8.42 -15.82
C GLU A 74 12.29 8.93 -14.91
N VAL A 75 11.97 9.96 -14.11
CA VAL A 75 12.88 10.54 -13.13
C VAL A 75 13.31 9.51 -12.09
N ALA A 76 12.36 8.76 -11.53
CA ALA A 76 12.65 7.72 -10.54
C ALA A 76 13.64 6.66 -11.09
N LYS A 77 13.47 6.25 -12.36
CA LYS A 77 14.42 5.33 -13.02
C LYS A 77 15.82 5.94 -13.15
N ALA A 78 15.91 7.21 -13.53
CA ALA A 78 17.20 7.90 -13.67
C ALA A 78 17.88 8.10 -12.31
N CYS A 79 17.12 8.45 -11.28
CA CYS A 79 17.65 8.68 -9.92
C CYS A 79 18.27 7.43 -9.29
N ARG A 80 17.85 6.23 -9.67
CA ARG A 80 18.48 4.97 -9.22
C ARG A 80 19.96 4.85 -9.60
N LEU A 81 20.40 5.63 -10.57
CA LEU A 81 21.80 5.68 -11.03
C LEU A 81 22.59 6.83 -10.38
N PHE A 82 21.96 7.62 -9.52
CA PHE A 82 22.61 8.73 -8.83
C PHE A 82 23.27 8.23 -7.54
N ASP A 83 24.43 8.81 -7.24
CA ASP A 83 25.17 8.50 -6.03
C ASP A 83 25.84 9.80 -5.50
N GLY A 84 25.78 10.01 -4.18
CA GLY A 84 26.28 11.21 -3.51
C GLY A 84 25.24 12.33 -3.43
N THR A 85 25.62 13.57 -3.71
CA THR A 85 24.74 14.72 -3.54
C THR A 85 23.95 15.02 -4.81
N LEU A 86 22.63 14.98 -4.70
CA LEU A 86 21.70 15.46 -5.71
C LEU A 86 21.45 16.95 -5.52
N VAL A 87 21.62 17.73 -6.57
CA VAL A 87 21.30 19.16 -6.63
C VAL A 87 20.02 19.31 -7.44
N LEU A 88 19.01 19.94 -6.84
CA LEU A 88 17.79 20.38 -7.49
C LEU A 88 17.88 21.91 -7.69
N GLU A 89 17.74 22.38 -8.92
CA GLU A 89 17.65 23.79 -9.22
C GLU A 89 16.34 24.05 -9.95
N LEU A 90 15.46 24.84 -9.34
CA LEU A 90 14.16 25.21 -9.88
C LEU A 90 14.20 26.63 -10.40
N GLU A 91 13.82 26.82 -11.66
CA GLU A 91 13.74 28.10 -12.33
C GLU A 91 12.30 28.40 -12.73
N GLU A 92 11.77 29.52 -12.26
CA GLU A 92 10.50 30.09 -12.71
C GLU A 92 10.76 30.98 -13.92
N ILE A 93 10.11 30.70 -15.04
CA ILE A 93 10.26 31.37 -16.33
C ILE A 93 8.91 31.95 -16.75
N GLY A 94 8.91 33.10 -17.41
CA GLY A 94 7.70 33.73 -17.93
C GLY A 94 7.22 34.91 -17.09
N SER A 95 6.00 35.37 -17.38
CA SER A 95 5.31 36.45 -16.64
C SER A 95 4.32 35.86 -15.62
N GLU A 96 3.78 36.71 -14.72
CA GLU A 96 2.78 36.28 -13.72
C GLU A 96 1.56 35.54 -14.32
N ARG A 97 1.24 35.78 -15.61
CA ARG A 97 0.10 35.15 -16.29
C ARG A 97 0.44 33.87 -17.04
N ASP A 98 1.74 33.59 -17.25
CA ASP A 98 2.22 32.44 -18.02
C ASP A 98 3.51 31.91 -17.37
N LYS A 99 3.37 31.44 -16.15
CA LYS A 99 4.47 30.87 -15.36
C LYS A 99 4.77 29.46 -15.88
N GLN A 100 6.03 29.22 -16.16
CA GLN A 100 6.55 27.90 -16.48
C GLN A 100 7.65 27.54 -15.47
N TRP A 101 7.65 26.30 -15.07
CA TRP A 101 8.61 25.77 -14.10
C TRP A 101 9.59 24.84 -14.81
N ARG A 102 10.88 25.12 -14.66
CA ARG A 102 11.96 24.29 -15.20
C ARG A 102 12.82 23.76 -14.08
N LEU A 103 12.94 22.45 -14.03
CA LEU A 103 13.74 21.75 -13.03
C LEU A 103 15.04 21.24 -13.67
N PHE A 104 16.16 21.57 -13.05
CA PHE A 104 17.47 20.99 -13.34
C PHE A 104 17.84 20.06 -12.19
N MET A 105 18.19 18.85 -12.50
CA MET A 105 18.71 17.85 -11.57
C MET A 105 20.16 17.54 -11.91
N ARG A 106 21.04 17.54 -10.93
CA ARG A 106 22.46 17.25 -11.13
C ARG A 106 23.00 16.39 -10.01
N CYS A 107 23.73 15.33 -10.36
CA CYS A 107 24.42 14.46 -9.43
C CYS A 107 25.77 14.05 -10.01
N GLY A 108 26.87 14.64 -9.53
CA GLY A 108 28.21 14.52 -10.10
C GLY A 108 28.22 14.99 -11.56
N ALA A 109 28.67 14.12 -12.47
CA ALA A 109 28.73 14.39 -13.91
C ALA A 109 27.39 14.14 -14.63
N ARG A 110 26.36 13.61 -13.95
CA ARG A 110 25.04 13.31 -14.53
C ARG A 110 24.11 14.50 -14.30
N GLY A 111 23.32 14.83 -15.29
CA GLY A 111 22.31 15.89 -15.19
C GLY A 111 21.13 15.64 -16.10
N ALA A 112 19.99 16.19 -15.72
CA ALA A 112 18.77 16.18 -16.50
C ALA A 112 18.04 17.52 -16.32
N GLN A 113 17.31 17.91 -17.34
CA GLN A 113 16.47 19.10 -17.33
C GLN A 113 15.10 18.70 -17.89
N PHE A 114 14.04 19.14 -17.22
CA PHE A 114 12.67 18.94 -17.67
C PHE A 114 11.73 20.02 -17.14
N ASP A 115 10.59 20.15 -17.78
CA ASP A 115 9.55 21.04 -17.31
C ASP A 115 8.89 20.43 -16.09
N ALA A 116 8.62 21.24 -15.08
CA ALA A 116 7.86 20.88 -13.91
C ALA A 116 6.49 21.55 -13.93
N MET A 117 5.53 21.00 -13.20
CA MET A 117 4.22 21.62 -13.06
C MET A 117 4.19 22.53 -11.83
N ASP A 118 3.28 23.49 -11.87
CA ASP A 118 3.00 24.40 -10.77
C ASP A 118 2.63 23.61 -9.51
N PRO A 119 3.28 23.86 -8.36
CA PRO A 119 2.94 23.21 -7.10
C PRO A 119 1.52 23.53 -6.62
N GLU A 120 0.92 24.66 -7.01
CA GLU A 120 -0.46 25.03 -6.67
C GLU A 120 -1.51 24.12 -7.34
N LEU A 121 -1.15 23.42 -8.41
CA LEU A 121 -2.00 22.42 -9.05
C LEU A 121 -2.11 21.11 -8.23
N TYR A 122 -1.26 20.93 -7.22
CA TYR A 122 -1.31 19.72 -6.41
C TYR A 122 -2.34 19.85 -5.29
N PRO A 123 -3.12 18.79 -5.02
CA PRO A 123 -4.12 18.85 -3.96
C PRO A 123 -3.51 19.18 -2.59
N VAL A 124 -4.24 19.96 -1.82
CA VAL A 124 -3.86 20.26 -0.43
C VAL A 124 -4.08 19.02 0.43
N TYR A 125 -3.06 18.66 1.22
CA TYR A 125 -3.19 17.57 2.18
C TYR A 125 -4.30 17.88 3.19
N PRO A 126 -5.25 16.94 3.41
CA PRO A 126 -6.41 17.23 4.26
C PRO A 126 -6.01 17.44 5.71
N ALA A 127 -6.68 18.38 6.37
CA ALA A 127 -6.56 18.56 7.81
C ALA A 127 -6.93 17.25 8.52
N PHE A 128 -6.20 16.91 9.56
CA PHE A 128 -6.39 15.70 10.34
C PHE A 128 -6.53 16.04 11.82
N GLU A 129 -7.73 15.83 12.34
CA GLU A 129 -8.01 15.94 13.77
C GLU A 129 -7.93 14.56 14.39
N MET A 130 -6.90 14.32 15.20
CA MET A 130 -6.67 13.03 15.87
C MET A 130 -7.64 12.85 17.03
N GLU A 131 -8.42 11.78 16.99
CA GLU A 131 -9.35 11.38 18.07
C GLU A 131 -8.67 10.40 19.04
N SER A 132 -7.87 9.48 18.52
CA SER A 132 -7.15 8.48 19.31
C SER A 132 -5.95 7.95 18.53
N SER A 133 -5.01 7.35 19.23
CA SER A 133 -3.84 6.69 18.62
C SER A 133 -3.36 5.51 19.44
N PHE A 134 -2.59 4.63 18.79
CA PHE A 134 -1.85 3.55 19.44
C PHE A 134 -0.61 3.18 18.62
N SER A 135 0.36 2.55 19.28
CA SER A 135 1.58 2.06 18.64
C SER A 135 1.47 0.60 18.27
N VAL A 136 2.08 0.23 17.13
CA VAL A 136 2.22 -1.17 16.71
C VAL A 136 3.47 -1.35 15.87
N ASN A 137 4.07 -2.55 15.92
CA ASN A 137 5.14 -2.88 14.99
C ASN A 137 4.60 -3.08 13.57
N ALA A 138 5.10 -2.31 12.61
CA ALA A 138 4.62 -2.30 11.24
C ALA A 138 4.81 -3.65 10.54
N ALA A 139 5.94 -4.35 10.77
CA ALA A 139 6.18 -5.66 10.18
C ALA A 139 5.20 -6.72 10.71
N ALA A 140 4.94 -6.71 12.02
CA ALA A 140 3.99 -7.64 12.65
C ALA A 140 2.57 -7.42 12.09
N LEU A 141 2.12 -6.17 12.01
CA LEU A 141 0.82 -5.84 11.44
C LEU A 141 0.74 -6.15 9.95
N SER A 142 1.81 -5.84 9.18
CA SER A 142 1.88 -6.16 7.74
C SER A 142 1.78 -7.66 7.49
N ALA A 143 2.44 -8.48 8.29
CA ALA A 143 2.36 -9.93 8.19
C ALA A 143 0.93 -10.46 8.44
N ARG A 144 0.19 -9.86 9.38
CA ARG A 144 -1.22 -10.18 9.63
C ARG A 144 -2.10 -9.81 8.44
N VAL A 145 -1.90 -8.61 7.89
CA VAL A 145 -2.59 -8.14 6.68
C VAL A 145 -2.32 -9.06 5.49
N GLU A 146 -1.07 -9.47 5.27
CA GLU A 146 -0.70 -10.35 4.16
C GLU A 146 -1.38 -11.73 4.26
N ARG A 147 -1.50 -12.29 5.47
CA ARG A 147 -2.17 -13.58 5.70
C ARG A 147 -3.64 -13.61 5.30
N VAL A 148 -4.32 -12.46 5.30
CA VAL A 148 -5.76 -12.38 4.99
C VAL A 148 -6.06 -11.71 3.65
N SER A 149 -5.12 -10.95 3.06
CA SER A 149 -5.33 -10.11 1.88
C SER A 149 -5.82 -10.86 0.64
N TYR A 150 -5.54 -12.16 0.53
CA TYR A 150 -6.00 -12.97 -0.59
C TYR A 150 -7.52 -13.14 -0.64
N ALA A 151 -8.20 -13.00 0.51
CA ALA A 151 -9.66 -13.09 0.62
C ALA A 151 -10.38 -11.78 0.28
N ALA A 152 -9.65 -10.67 0.10
CA ALA A 152 -10.22 -9.43 -0.41
C ALA A 152 -10.11 -9.37 -1.94
N LEU A 153 -11.21 -9.03 -2.62
CA LEU A 153 -11.23 -8.82 -4.06
C LEU A 153 -10.39 -7.59 -4.46
N ASP A 154 -9.96 -7.57 -5.70
CA ASP A 154 -9.41 -6.35 -6.28
C ASP A 154 -10.57 -5.38 -6.62
N PRO A 155 -10.40 -4.09 -6.38
CA PRO A 155 -11.47 -3.12 -6.56
C PRO A 155 -11.84 -2.98 -8.04
N THR A 156 -13.14 -3.00 -8.30
CA THR A 156 -13.75 -2.64 -9.58
C THR A 156 -14.89 -1.66 -9.31
N PRO A 157 -15.37 -0.89 -10.31
CA PRO A 157 -16.45 0.08 -10.09
C PRO A 157 -17.74 -0.50 -9.45
N ASN A 158 -17.97 -1.80 -9.65
CA ASN A 158 -19.17 -2.49 -9.15
C ASN A 158 -18.91 -3.35 -7.91
N THR A 159 -17.70 -3.37 -7.38
CA THR A 159 -17.35 -4.18 -6.22
C THR A 159 -17.68 -3.43 -4.93
N GLN A 160 -18.43 -4.07 -4.04
CA GLN A 160 -18.72 -3.48 -2.73
C GLN A 160 -17.44 -3.26 -1.92
N PRO A 161 -17.26 -2.11 -1.28
CA PRO A 161 -16.04 -1.80 -0.50
C PRO A 161 -15.74 -2.82 0.61
N THR A 162 -16.75 -3.42 1.24
CA THR A 162 -16.57 -4.49 2.23
C THR A 162 -15.78 -5.68 1.69
N ARG A 163 -15.93 -6.00 0.40
CA ARG A 163 -15.26 -7.13 -0.25
C ARG A 163 -13.86 -6.81 -0.76
N THR A 164 -13.50 -5.53 -0.80
CA THR A 164 -12.16 -5.05 -1.27
C THR A 164 -11.32 -4.52 -0.13
N SER A 165 -11.81 -4.61 1.10
CA SER A 165 -11.16 -4.05 2.28
C SER A 165 -10.62 -5.13 3.20
N ILE A 166 -9.57 -4.77 3.91
CA ILE A 166 -9.08 -5.46 5.10
C ILE A 166 -9.76 -4.81 6.30
N GLN A 167 -10.28 -5.61 7.21
CA GLN A 167 -11.03 -5.18 8.37
C GLN A 167 -10.28 -5.52 9.66
N PHE A 168 -10.40 -4.65 10.64
CA PHE A 168 -9.70 -4.73 11.92
C PHE A 168 -10.72 -4.57 13.04
N SER A 169 -10.82 -5.55 13.94
CA SER A 169 -11.75 -5.50 15.06
C SER A 169 -11.31 -6.39 16.22
N GLY A 170 -11.17 -5.83 17.41
CA GLY A 170 -10.69 -6.56 18.57
C GLY A 170 -9.34 -7.21 18.28
N PRO A 171 -9.17 -8.52 18.50
CA PRO A 171 -7.91 -9.21 18.19
C PRO A 171 -7.78 -9.63 16.73
N TYR A 172 -8.76 -9.32 15.87
CA TYR A 172 -8.87 -9.86 14.52
C TYR A 172 -8.38 -8.89 13.46
N VAL A 173 -7.66 -9.43 12.47
CA VAL A 173 -7.46 -8.86 11.13
C VAL A 173 -8.09 -9.83 10.15
N PHE A 174 -8.99 -9.37 9.28
CA PHE A 174 -9.73 -10.27 8.40
C PHE A 174 -10.13 -9.62 7.09
N ALA A 175 -10.43 -10.45 6.11
CA ALA A 175 -10.95 -10.06 4.80
C ALA A 175 -11.99 -11.09 4.32
N LEU A 176 -12.94 -10.63 3.52
CA LEU A 176 -13.98 -11.49 2.94
C LEU A 176 -14.39 -11.00 1.54
N ASP A 177 -14.79 -11.94 0.68
CA ASP A 177 -15.29 -11.65 -0.66
C ASP A 177 -16.76 -12.08 -0.87
N GLY A 178 -17.38 -12.62 0.18
CA GLY A 178 -18.74 -13.15 0.18
C GLY A 178 -18.79 -14.68 -0.05
N ASN A 179 -17.68 -15.31 -0.48
CA ASN A 179 -17.56 -16.76 -0.64
C ASN A 179 -16.55 -17.36 0.35
N GLN A 180 -15.55 -16.58 0.73
CA GLN A 180 -14.51 -16.97 1.66
C GLN A 180 -14.27 -15.87 2.69
N LEU A 181 -13.85 -16.28 3.86
CA LEU A 181 -13.38 -15.43 4.95
C LEU A 181 -11.99 -15.90 5.35
N ALA A 182 -11.01 -15.00 5.32
CA ALA A 182 -9.72 -15.22 5.95
C ALA A 182 -9.64 -14.38 7.22
N CYS A 183 -9.22 -14.98 8.31
CA CYS A 183 -9.11 -14.32 9.61
C CYS A 183 -7.80 -14.69 10.28
N ASP A 184 -7.09 -13.68 10.75
CA ASP A 184 -5.91 -13.80 11.60
C ASP A 184 -6.23 -13.23 12.98
N THR A 185 -5.86 -13.94 14.03
CA THR A 185 -6.12 -13.50 15.41
C THR A 185 -4.84 -13.43 16.20
N ASP A 186 -4.73 -12.41 17.04
CA ASP A 186 -3.66 -12.25 18.02
C ASP A 186 -4.29 -11.75 19.33
N PRO A 187 -4.49 -12.66 20.31
CA PRO A 187 -5.07 -12.29 21.61
C PRO A 187 -4.22 -11.30 22.40
N ALA A 188 -2.92 -11.23 22.12
CA ALA A 188 -2.01 -10.30 22.80
C ALA A 188 -2.14 -8.86 22.28
N PHE A 189 -2.81 -8.68 21.14
CA PHE A 189 -3.00 -7.37 20.52
C PHE A 189 -4.46 -7.13 20.13
N VAL A 190 -5.08 -6.17 20.79
CA VAL A 190 -6.48 -5.78 20.56
C VAL A 190 -6.55 -4.37 20.02
N PHE A 191 -7.15 -4.21 18.84
CA PHE A 191 -7.37 -2.88 18.26
C PHE A 191 -8.33 -2.06 19.13
N PRO A 192 -7.97 -0.81 19.50
CA PRO A 192 -8.78 0.01 20.43
C PRO A 192 -10.16 0.39 19.85
N ARG A 193 -10.26 0.41 18.52
CA ARG A 193 -11.54 0.58 17.81
C ARG A 193 -11.54 -0.19 16.50
N PRO A 194 -12.71 -0.65 16.03
CA PRO A 194 -12.80 -1.30 14.72
C PRO A 194 -12.64 -0.27 13.59
N PHE A 195 -12.00 -0.68 12.50
CA PHE A 195 -11.88 0.11 11.27
C PHE A 195 -11.69 -0.76 10.04
N THR A 196 -11.82 -0.16 8.87
CA THR A 196 -11.55 -0.78 7.58
C THR A 196 -10.50 0.01 6.82
N ALA A 197 -9.72 -0.68 6.01
CA ALA A 197 -8.77 -0.07 5.08
C ALA A 197 -8.94 -0.73 3.71
N SER A 198 -8.88 0.05 2.63
CA SER A 198 -8.83 -0.57 1.30
C SER A 198 -7.59 -1.45 1.18
N LYS A 199 -7.69 -2.57 0.48
CA LYS A 199 -6.56 -3.49 0.23
C LYS A 199 -5.34 -2.75 -0.36
N GLY A 200 -5.59 -1.80 -1.27
CA GLY A 200 -4.56 -0.97 -1.87
C GLY A 200 -3.83 -0.10 -0.85
N ALA A 201 -4.57 0.69 -0.08
CA ALA A 201 -4.00 1.60 0.90
C ALA A 201 -3.17 0.85 1.97
N ILE A 202 -3.75 -0.16 2.61
CA ILE A 202 -3.05 -0.87 3.69
C ILE A 202 -1.85 -1.69 3.20
N SER A 203 -1.78 -2.03 1.92
CA SER A 203 -0.62 -2.70 1.34
C SER A 203 0.68 -1.88 1.43
N HIS A 204 0.56 -0.56 1.58
CA HIS A 204 1.69 0.35 1.75
C HIS A 204 2.31 0.30 3.15
N LEU A 205 1.65 -0.34 4.12
CA LEU A 205 2.18 -0.53 5.47
C LEU A 205 3.57 -1.18 5.47
N LYS A 206 3.86 -2.08 4.54
CA LYS A 206 5.18 -2.70 4.36
C LYS A 206 6.33 -1.72 4.09
N LEU A 207 6.03 -0.47 3.70
CA LEU A 207 7.04 0.55 3.44
C LEU A 207 7.72 1.05 4.74
N PHE A 208 7.10 0.84 5.88
CA PHE A 208 7.66 1.16 7.21
C PHE A 208 8.67 0.11 7.69
N GLY A 209 8.76 -1.04 7.03
CA GLY A 209 9.69 -2.10 7.41
C GLY A 209 9.42 -2.65 8.79
N MET A 210 10.47 -2.74 9.63
CA MET A 210 10.41 -3.28 11.00
C MET A 210 10.18 -2.21 12.08
N GLN A 211 9.89 -0.97 11.70
CA GLN A 211 9.71 0.14 12.64
C GLN A 211 8.41 0.00 13.43
N ASP A 212 8.40 0.56 14.62
CA ASP A 212 7.17 0.82 15.34
C ASP A 212 6.54 2.10 14.77
N VAL A 213 5.24 2.04 14.53
CA VAL A 213 4.47 3.14 13.95
C VAL A 213 3.35 3.56 14.87
N GLN A 214 2.97 4.82 14.79
CA GLN A 214 1.74 5.33 15.37
C GLN A 214 0.60 5.17 14.37
N ILE A 215 -0.49 4.54 14.79
CA ILE A 215 -1.74 4.54 14.07
C ILE A 215 -2.66 5.54 14.76
N GLU A 216 -3.01 6.58 14.01
CA GLU A 216 -3.84 7.69 14.46
C GLU A 216 -5.20 7.60 13.77
N PHE A 217 -6.27 7.77 14.52
CA PHE A 217 -7.63 7.79 14.02
C PHE A 217 -8.18 9.21 14.03
N GLY A 218 -8.72 9.63 12.90
CA GLY A 218 -9.62 10.77 12.78
C GLY A 218 -11.05 10.31 12.44
N LYS A 219 -11.96 11.26 12.20
CA LYS A 219 -13.36 10.96 11.88
C LYS A 219 -13.53 10.02 10.68
N SER A 220 -12.80 10.27 9.61
CA SER A 220 -12.98 9.56 8.33
C SER A 220 -11.68 9.06 7.74
N ARG A 221 -10.57 9.20 8.45
CA ARG A 221 -9.24 8.85 7.98
C ARG A 221 -8.46 8.12 9.06
N VAL A 222 -7.54 7.28 8.62
CA VAL A 222 -6.50 6.68 9.45
C VAL A 222 -5.15 7.16 8.92
N ARG A 223 -4.30 7.59 9.81
CA ARG A 223 -2.91 7.94 9.54
C ARG A 223 -2.00 6.94 10.23
N ILE A 224 -1.06 6.37 9.49
CA ILE A 224 0.01 5.53 10.01
C ILE A 224 1.31 6.29 9.76
N THR A 225 2.05 6.55 10.81
CA THR A 225 3.23 7.42 10.71
C THR A 225 4.37 6.96 11.61
N ASP A 226 5.58 7.18 11.13
CA ASP A 226 6.79 7.30 11.92
C ASP A 226 7.38 8.72 11.73
N SER A 227 8.62 8.97 12.15
CA SER A 227 9.26 10.27 11.99
C SER A 227 9.58 10.64 10.52
N VAL A 228 9.58 9.67 9.62
CA VAL A 228 10.09 9.80 8.24
C VAL A 228 8.99 9.63 7.21
N PHE A 229 8.06 8.70 7.45
CA PHE A 229 7.05 8.29 6.48
C PHE A 229 5.64 8.43 7.05
N THR A 230 4.70 8.80 6.19
CA THR A 230 3.29 8.89 6.54
C THR A 230 2.46 8.20 5.44
N LEU A 231 1.64 7.27 5.84
CA LEU A 231 0.54 6.70 5.09
C LEU A 231 -0.76 7.21 5.71
N ASP A 232 -1.54 7.96 4.96
CA ASP A 232 -2.86 8.43 5.40
C ASP A 232 -3.90 7.95 4.38
N PHE A 233 -5.01 7.40 4.84
CA PHE A 233 -6.05 6.92 3.94
C PHE A 233 -7.44 7.14 4.50
N ARG A 234 -8.42 7.32 3.60
CA ARG A 234 -9.83 7.40 3.95
C ARG A 234 -10.34 6.04 4.42
N ILE A 235 -11.09 6.02 5.51
CA ILE A 235 -11.83 4.84 5.95
C ILE A 235 -13.00 4.63 4.99
N PRO A 236 -13.12 3.45 4.34
CA PRO A 236 -14.31 3.12 3.56
C PRO A 236 -15.58 3.24 4.40
N SER A 237 -16.64 3.81 3.82
CA SER A 237 -17.95 4.01 4.48
C SER A 237 -18.71 2.69 4.54
N VAL A 238 -18.20 1.73 5.30
CA VAL A 238 -18.81 0.41 5.50
C VAL A 238 -18.66 -0.01 6.95
N ASP A 239 -19.67 -0.69 7.46
CA ASP A 239 -19.61 -1.29 8.80
C ASP A 239 -18.61 -2.45 8.80
N VAL A 240 -17.87 -2.56 9.90
CA VAL A 240 -16.98 -3.71 10.13
C VAL A 240 -17.84 -4.94 10.40
N TYR A 241 -17.55 -6.02 9.67
CA TYR A 241 -18.28 -7.27 9.80
C TYR A 241 -18.08 -7.91 11.17
N ALA A 242 -19.14 -8.47 11.76
CA ALA A 242 -19.06 -9.18 13.03
C ALA A 242 -18.42 -10.57 12.83
N VAL A 243 -17.10 -10.62 12.69
CA VAL A 243 -16.34 -11.81 12.33
C VAL A 243 -16.46 -12.94 13.37
N ASP A 244 -16.56 -12.60 14.64
CA ASP A 244 -16.75 -13.51 15.74
C ASP A 244 -18.01 -14.41 15.58
N LYS A 245 -19.06 -13.87 14.95
CA LYS A 245 -20.29 -14.62 14.63
C LYS A 245 -20.13 -15.56 13.45
N ALA A 246 -19.15 -15.33 12.59
CA ALA A 246 -18.90 -16.17 11.42
C ALA A 246 -17.93 -17.32 11.71
N ILE A 247 -17.14 -17.22 12.78
CA ILE A 247 -16.21 -18.28 13.17
C ILE A 247 -17.00 -19.39 13.89
N PRO A 248 -16.98 -20.64 13.39
CA PRO A 248 -17.65 -21.75 14.07
C PRO A 248 -17.11 -21.96 15.49
N GLN A 249 -18.00 -22.12 16.47
CA GLN A 249 -17.65 -22.36 17.85
C GLN A 249 -17.33 -23.83 18.14
N SER A 250 -17.77 -24.73 17.25
CA SER A 250 -17.50 -26.17 17.34
C SER A 250 -17.37 -26.77 15.97
N TYR A 251 -16.63 -27.86 15.87
CA TYR A 251 -16.40 -28.60 14.63
C TYR A 251 -16.79 -30.06 14.86
N ALA A 252 -17.50 -30.66 13.90
CA ALA A 252 -17.86 -32.09 13.94
C ALA A 252 -16.62 -32.98 13.77
N GLU A 253 -15.68 -32.54 12.91
CA GLU A 253 -14.46 -33.26 12.61
C GLU A 253 -13.30 -32.25 12.47
N ALA A 254 -12.12 -32.65 12.90
CA ALA A 254 -10.87 -31.90 12.75
C ALA A 254 -9.76 -32.85 12.30
N PHE A 255 -8.84 -32.33 11.49
CA PHE A 255 -7.66 -33.05 11.06
C PHE A 255 -6.47 -32.11 10.95
N THR A 256 -5.27 -32.63 11.15
CA THR A 256 -4.03 -31.89 10.99
C THR A 256 -3.30 -32.40 9.75
N VAL A 257 -2.77 -31.47 8.95
CA VAL A 257 -1.98 -31.78 7.76
C VAL A 257 -0.63 -31.07 7.81
N PHE A 258 0.36 -31.62 7.11
CA PHE A 258 1.63 -30.92 6.88
C PHE A 258 1.44 -29.87 5.75
N PRO A 259 1.54 -28.57 6.01
CA PRO A 259 1.17 -27.53 5.05
C PRO A 259 1.89 -27.62 3.70
N LYS A 260 3.20 -27.94 3.73
CA LYS A 260 4.01 -28.06 2.50
C LYS A 260 3.55 -29.20 1.60
N ASP A 261 3.27 -30.37 2.18
CA ASP A 261 2.83 -31.53 1.44
C ASP A 261 1.41 -31.34 0.93
N PHE A 262 0.52 -30.84 1.78
CA PHE A 262 -0.85 -30.51 1.40
C PHE A 262 -0.90 -29.51 0.23
N LEU A 263 -0.09 -28.45 0.29
CA LEU A 263 0.00 -27.46 -0.78
C LEU A 263 0.57 -28.04 -2.08
N ARG A 264 1.55 -28.96 -1.99
CA ARG A 264 2.11 -29.67 -3.17
C ARG A 264 1.03 -30.47 -3.89
N GLU A 265 0.25 -31.23 -3.14
CA GLU A 265 -0.82 -32.07 -3.72
C GLU A 265 -1.98 -31.23 -4.28
N LEU A 266 -2.33 -30.11 -3.63
CA LEU A 266 -3.29 -29.15 -4.18
C LEU A 266 -2.79 -28.53 -5.50
N LYS A 267 -1.49 -28.18 -5.60
CA LYS A 267 -0.89 -27.67 -6.83
C LYS A 267 -0.92 -28.71 -7.95
N TYR A 268 -0.65 -29.98 -7.63
CA TYR A 268 -0.77 -31.08 -8.58
C TYR A 268 -2.20 -31.17 -9.15
N LEU A 269 -3.20 -31.23 -8.27
CA LEU A 269 -4.61 -31.29 -8.68
C LEU A 269 -5.05 -30.07 -9.49
N LYS A 270 -4.59 -28.88 -9.11
CA LYS A 270 -4.90 -27.62 -9.83
C LYS A 270 -4.51 -27.68 -11.32
N GLY A 271 -3.46 -28.44 -11.67
CA GLY A 271 -3.04 -28.63 -13.07
C GLY A 271 -4.15 -29.22 -13.96
N PHE A 272 -5.06 -29.99 -13.39
CA PHE A 272 -6.19 -30.62 -14.11
C PHE A 272 -7.47 -29.77 -14.09
N ALA A 273 -7.50 -28.71 -13.29
CA ALA A 273 -8.66 -27.82 -13.12
C ALA A 273 -8.78 -26.71 -14.16
N VAL A 274 -7.83 -26.58 -15.07
CA VAL A 274 -7.67 -25.41 -15.97
C VAL A 274 -8.89 -25.12 -16.86
N LYS A 275 -9.68 -26.15 -17.19
CA LYS A 275 -10.89 -26.04 -18.04
C LYS A 275 -12.21 -26.11 -17.25
N GLU A 276 -12.13 -26.29 -15.94
CA GLU A 276 -13.32 -26.42 -15.13
C GLU A 276 -13.84 -25.04 -14.71
N ARG A 277 -15.15 -24.83 -14.85
CA ARG A 277 -15.79 -23.55 -14.50
C ARG A 277 -15.80 -23.30 -12.98
N HIS A 278 -16.00 -24.38 -12.21
CA HIS A 278 -16.07 -24.34 -10.75
C HIS A 278 -15.31 -25.53 -10.15
N PRO A 279 -13.96 -25.52 -10.22
CA PRO A 279 -13.17 -26.63 -9.70
C PRO A 279 -13.31 -26.70 -8.17
N TYR A 280 -13.45 -27.92 -7.65
CA TYR A 280 -13.44 -28.15 -6.21
C TYR A 280 -12.66 -29.42 -5.88
N VAL A 281 -12.15 -29.46 -4.67
CA VAL A 281 -11.46 -30.62 -4.12
C VAL A 281 -12.24 -31.11 -2.91
N ARG A 282 -12.54 -32.41 -2.87
CA ARG A 282 -13.07 -33.08 -1.68
C ARG A 282 -11.89 -33.58 -0.87
N PHE A 283 -11.88 -33.28 0.41
CA PHE A 283 -10.97 -33.92 1.34
C PHE A 283 -11.68 -35.13 1.98
N ARG A 284 -11.01 -36.28 1.98
CA ARG A 284 -11.39 -37.48 2.73
C ARG A 284 -10.16 -37.91 3.54
N ALA A 285 -10.34 -38.66 4.59
CA ALA A 285 -9.23 -39.11 5.42
C ALA A 285 -8.03 -39.62 4.61
N GLY A 286 -6.95 -38.86 4.58
CA GLY A 286 -5.72 -39.19 3.85
C GLY A 286 -5.74 -38.98 2.34
N GLU A 287 -6.83 -38.44 1.74
CA GLU A 287 -6.92 -38.28 0.30
C GLU A 287 -7.60 -36.96 -0.12
N LEU A 288 -7.03 -36.30 -1.14
CA LEU A 288 -7.67 -35.24 -1.90
C LEU A 288 -8.26 -35.80 -3.19
N VAL A 289 -9.52 -35.53 -3.43
CA VAL A 289 -10.24 -36.02 -4.63
C VAL A 289 -10.80 -34.85 -5.40
N MET A 290 -10.42 -34.71 -6.67
CA MET A 290 -10.90 -33.64 -7.54
C MET A 290 -11.64 -34.29 -8.73
N PRO A 291 -12.97 -34.22 -8.77
CA PRO A 291 -13.74 -34.59 -9.95
C PRO A 291 -13.69 -33.45 -10.97
N VAL A 292 -13.44 -33.79 -12.22
CA VAL A 292 -13.48 -32.90 -13.38
C VAL A 292 -14.24 -33.55 -14.51
N SER A 293 -14.59 -32.79 -15.53
CA SER A 293 -15.34 -33.31 -16.70
C SER A 293 -14.64 -34.45 -17.41
N SER A 294 -13.30 -34.51 -17.38
CA SER A 294 -12.49 -35.58 -18.01
C SER A 294 -12.19 -36.77 -17.13
N GLY A 295 -12.58 -36.77 -15.84
CA GLY A 295 -12.29 -37.86 -14.91
C GLY A 295 -12.19 -37.44 -13.46
N THR A 296 -11.58 -38.29 -12.64
CA THR A 296 -11.37 -38.05 -11.23
C THR A 296 -9.89 -38.18 -10.90
N TYR A 297 -9.29 -37.12 -10.38
CA TYR A 297 -7.90 -37.08 -9.97
C TYR A 297 -7.80 -37.16 -8.44
N ARG A 298 -6.74 -37.82 -7.97
CA ARG A 298 -6.55 -38.13 -6.55
C ARG A 298 -5.10 -37.83 -6.13
N ALA A 299 -4.93 -37.39 -4.90
CA ALA A 299 -3.63 -37.24 -4.28
C ALA A 299 -3.70 -37.68 -2.82
N ALA A 300 -2.73 -38.47 -2.39
CA ALA A 300 -2.62 -38.87 -0.99
C ALA A 300 -2.05 -37.73 -0.15
N VAL A 301 -2.59 -37.56 1.05
CA VAL A 301 -2.16 -36.54 2.01
C VAL A 301 -1.99 -37.20 3.37
N GLN A 302 -0.82 -37.00 3.99
CA GLN A 302 -0.60 -37.44 5.36
C GLN A 302 -1.40 -36.57 6.32
N CYS A 303 -2.25 -37.20 7.13
CA CYS A 303 -2.97 -36.58 8.24
C CYS A 303 -2.44 -37.11 9.57
N VAL A 304 -2.39 -36.27 10.57
CA VAL A 304 -2.06 -36.59 11.96
C VAL A 304 -3.32 -36.46 12.80
#